data_98a62f6759abd118c45488854b36ced3
#
_entry.id   98a62f6759abd118c45488854b36ced3
#
_cell.length_a   1.000
_cell.length_b   1.000
_cell.length_c   1.000
_cell.angle_alpha   90.00
_cell.angle_beta   90.00
_cell.angle_gamma   90.00
#
_symmetry.space_group_name_H-M   'P 1'
#
loop_
_entity.id
_entity.type
_entity.pdbx_description
1 polymer ?
#
loop_
_entity_poly.entity_id
_entity_poly.type
_entity_poly.pdbx_seq_one_letter_code
_entity_poly.pdbx_strand_id
1 'polypeptide(L)'
;MVHSGDRTELYHYQLAQQRGNQARNQNGRKGNANVETDKQKNRRQVLNAARNNIIRLVNSNKDLLSFITLTYAENMKDLSQSKADLHKCINKIQRNIKGFKYIYVLEYQERGAIHYHMLCNYPIDFECAKSNRRKPQCQKEAETRFMVDY
;
A
#
# COMPACT_ATOMS: atom_id res chain seq x y z
N MET A 1 6.27 0.31 -23.21
CA MET A 1 6.83 1.48 -22.54
C MET A 1 5.81 1.98 -21.52
N VAL A 2 6.21 2.22 -20.28
CA VAL A 2 5.35 2.75 -19.22
C VAL A 2 6.07 3.95 -18.60
N HIS A 3 5.35 5.06 -18.43
CA HIS A 3 5.86 6.27 -17.78
C HIS A 3 5.26 6.42 -16.39
N SER A 4 6.11 6.78 -15.40
CA SER A 4 5.67 7.10 -14.04
C SER A 4 6.56 8.21 -13.45
N GLY A 5 6.04 9.42 -13.38
CA GLY A 5 6.83 10.61 -13.07
C GLY A 5 7.99 10.77 -14.07
N ASP A 6 9.21 10.93 -13.59
CA ASP A 6 10.42 11.06 -14.41
C ASP A 6 11.00 9.71 -14.85
N ARG A 7 10.39 8.60 -14.47
CA ARG A 7 10.87 7.27 -14.81
C ARG A 7 10.14 6.72 -16.02
N THR A 8 10.92 6.23 -16.99
CA THR A 8 10.42 5.48 -18.15
C THR A 8 10.87 4.04 -18.05
N GLU A 9 9.93 3.10 -18.08
CA GLU A 9 10.19 1.68 -18.08
C GLU A 9 10.07 1.15 -19.51
N LEU A 10 11.14 0.54 -20.02
CA LEU A 10 11.15 -0.12 -21.31
C LEU A 10 11.12 -1.63 -21.11
N TYR A 11 10.14 -2.28 -21.71
CA TYR A 11 10.03 -3.74 -21.69
C TYR A 11 10.42 -4.28 -23.05
N HIS A 12 11.49 -5.08 -23.08
CA HIS A 12 11.90 -5.83 -24.26
C HIS A 12 11.51 -7.29 -24.08
N TYR A 13 10.71 -7.79 -25.01
CA TYR A 13 10.28 -9.20 -25.01
C TYR A 13 11.01 -9.94 -26.13
N GLN A 14 11.68 -11.04 -25.79
CA GLN A 14 12.37 -11.88 -26.78
C GLN A 14 11.40 -12.66 -27.68
N LEU A 15 10.18 -12.90 -27.16
CA LEU A 15 9.10 -13.55 -27.91
C LEU A 15 7.88 -12.62 -27.95
N ALA A 16 7.18 -12.63 -29.09
CA ALA A 16 5.95 -11.88 -29.24
C ALA A 16 4.93 -12.28 -28.16
N GLN A 17 4.52 -11.31 -27.37
CA GLN A 17 3.47 -11.52 -26.36
C GLN A 17 2.10 -11.29 -27.01
N GLN A 18 1.30 -12.32 -27.09
CA GLN A 18 -0.09 -12.19 -27.54
C GLN A 18 -0.90 -11.46 -26.44
N ARG A 19 -1.24 -10.20 -26.71
CA ARG A 19 -2.27 -9.47 -25.95
C ARG A 19 -3.60 -9.72 -26.63
N GLY A 20 -4.36 -10.64 -26.12
CA GLY A 20 -5.71 -10.91 -26.62
C GLY A 20 -6.36 -12.04 -25.82
N ASN A 21 -7.69 -12.06 -25.81
CA ASN A 21 -8.44 -13.20 -25.29
C ASN A 21 -7.99 -14.44 -26.08
N GLN A 22 -7.20 -15.29 -25.48
CA GLN A 22 -7.05 -16.64 -26.02
C GLN A 22 -8.46 -17.23 -26.05
N ALA A 23 -8.98 -17.45 -27.26
CA ALA A 23 -10.19 -18.19 -27.45
C ALA A 23 -10.07 -19.45 -26.58
N ARG A 24 -10.98 -19.64 -25.61
CA ARG A 24 -11.02 -20.82 -24.78
C ARG A 24 -11.10 -22.00 -25.72
N ASN A 25 -9.99 -22.71 -25.87
CA ASN A 25 -9.97 -23.96 -26.58
C ASN A 25 -10.82 -24.95 -25.76
N GLN A 26 -12.08 -25.14 -26.16
CA GLN A 26 -13.06 -25.92 -25.43
C GLN A 26 -12.69 -27.42 -25.36
N ASN A 27 -11.67 -27.87 -26.05
CA ASN A 27 -11.26 -29.28 -26.18
C ASN A 27 -9.90 -29.64 -25.56
N GLY A 28 -9.29 -28.72 -24.80
CA GLY A 28 -8.06 -29.03 -24.08
C GLY A 28 -8.35 -29.86 -22.82
N ARG A 29 -8.15 -31.17 -22.86
CA ARG A 29 -7.96 -31.99 -21.65
C ARG A 29 -6.87 -31.31 -20.82
N LYS A 30 -7.23 -30.77 -19.66
CA LYS A 30 -6.27 -30.29 -18.66
C LYS A 30 -5.43 -31.51 -18.24
N GLY A 31 -4.23 -31.63 -18.80
CA GLY A 31 -3.23 -32.49 -18.21
C GLY A 31 -3.04 -32.11 -16.75
N ASN A 32 -2.85 -33.07 -15.88
CA ASN A 32 -2.56 -32.92 -14.45
C ASN A 32 -1.17 -32.26 -14.22
N ALA A 33 -0.86 -31.17 -14.92
CA ALA A 33 0.35 -30.38 -14.70
C ALA A 33 0.13 -29.58 -13.41
N ASN A 34 0.79 -30.05 -12.36
CA ASN A 34 1.12 -29.37 -11.10
C ASN A 34 0.33 -28.10 -10.79
N VAL A 35 -0.93 -28.28 -10.36
CA VAL A 35 -1.83 -27.18 -9.92
C VAL A 35 -1.15 -26.28 -8.87
N GLU A 36 -0.25 -26.83 -8.06
CA GLU A 36 0.49 -26.10 -7.03
C GLU A 36 1.56 -25.18 -7.60
N THR A 37 2.30 -25.61 -8.63
CA THR A 37 3.31 -24.77 -9.29
C THR A 37 2.68 -23.61 -10.05
N ASP A 38 1.51 -23.79 -10.62
CA ASP A 38 0.77 -22.72 -11.30
C ASP A 38 0.20 -21.71 -10.29
N LYS A 39 -0.27 -22.16 -9.14
CA LYS A 39 -0.72 -21.26 -8.07
C LYS A 39 0.43 -20.41 -7.54
N GLN A 40 1.62 -20.99 -7.33
CA GLN A 40 2.79 -20.24 -6.86
C GLN A 40 3.29 -19.23 -7.91
N LYS A 41 3.32 -19.60 -9.19
CA LYS A 41 3.64 -18.67 -10.30
C LYS A 41 2.65 -17.50 -10.34
N ASN A 42 1.34 -17.79 -10.29
CA ASN A 42 0.31 -16.77 -10.31
C ASN A 42 0.43 -15.84 -9.10
N ARG A 43 0.67 -16.38 -7.89
CA ARG A 43 0.89 -15.57 -6.68
C ARG A 43 2.09 -14.64 -6.84
N ARG A 44 3.22 -15.14 -7.36
CA ARG A 44 4.42 -14.33 -7.62
C ARG A 44 4.17 -13.23 -8.64
N GLN A 45 3.44 -13.53 -9.73
CA GLN A 45 3.07 -12.53 -10.73
C GLN A 45 2.19 -11.42 -10.16
N VAL A 46 1.18 -11.78 -9.35
CA VAL A 46 0.30 -10.81 -8.69
C VAL A 46 1.09 -9.92 -7.72
N LEU A 47 1.99 -10.49 -6.93
CA LEU A 47 2.84 -9.72 -6.01
C LEU A 47 3.77 -8.77 -6.75
N ASN A 48 4.42 -9.22 -7.83
CA ASN A 48 5.27 -8.37 -8.66
C ASN A 48 4.47 -7.23 -9.33
N ALA A 49 3.28 -7.53 -9.81
CA ALA A 49 2.39 -6.51 -10.39
C ALA A 49 2.00 -5.46 -9.34
N ALA A 50 1.60 -5.89 -8.14
CA ALA A 50 1.26 -5.00 -7.02
C ALA A 50 2.46 -4.12 -6.63
N ARG A 51 3.65 -4.71 -6.49
CA ARG A 51 4.89 -3.99 -6.19
C ARG A 51 5.20 -2.92 -7.25
N ASN A 52 5.14 -3.29 -8.52
CA ASN A 52 5.40 -2.36 -9.63
C ASN A 52 4.37 -1.22 -9.66
N ASN A 53 3.10 -1.51 -9.37
CA ASN A 53 2.07 -0.48 -9.29
C ASN A 53 2.34 0.52 -8.15
N ILE A 54 2.74 0.04 -6.97
CA ILE A 54 3.12 0.92 -5.86
C ILE A 54 4.31 1.81 -6.26
N ILE A 55 5.37 1.24 -6.85
CA ILE A 55 6.53 1.99 -7.30
C ILE A 55 6.12 3.08 -8.30
N ARG A 56 5.25 2.77 -9.27
CA ARG A 56 4.77 3.73 -10.26
C ARG A 56 3.95 4.84 -9.63
N LEU A 57 3.06 4.50 -8.69
CA LEU A 57 2.26 5.48 -7.95
C LEU A 57 3.15 6.44 -7.16
N VAL A 58 4.17 5.92 -6.45
CA VAL A 58 5.12 6.76 -5.72
C VAL A 58 5.91 7.66 -6.66
N ASN A 59 6.44 7.12 -7.76
CA ASN A 59 7.21 7.91 -8.73
C ASN A 59 6.37 9.02 -9.40
N SER A 60 5.06 8.79 -9.56
CA SER A 60 4.15 9.77 -10.18
C SER A 60 3.64 10.82 -9.19
N ASN A 61 3.85 10.63 -7.88
CA ASN A 61 3.40 11.52 -6.81
C ASN A 61 4.57 11.91 -5.91
N LYS A 62 5.42 12.81 -6.41
CA LYS A 62 6.64 13.26 -5.72
C LYS A 62 6.37 14.08 -4.46
N ASP A 63 5.16 14.50 -4.26
CA ASP A 63 4.69 15.18 -3.07
C ASP A 63 4.43 14.25 -1.87
N LEU A 64 4.49 12.93 -2.07
CA LEU A 64 4.39 11.94 -0.99
C LEU A 64 5.73 11.79 -0.27
N LEU A 65 6.06 12.71 0.61
CA LEU A 65 7.37 12.80 1.26
C LEU A 65 7.39 12.24 2.68
N SER A 66 6.23 12.02 3.28
CA SER A 66 6.11 11.57 4.67
C SER A 66 5.78 10.08 4.74
N PHE A 67 6.59 9.31 5.47
CA PHE A 67 6.32 7.91 5.76
C PHE A 67 5.86 7.77 7.21
N ILE A 68 4.73 7.13 7.42
CA ILE A 68 4.08 6.98 8.72
C ILE A 68 3.75 5.51 8.94
N THR A 69 4.05 5.00 10.12
CA THR A 69 3.59 3.69 10.56
C THR A 69 2.48 3.86 11.59
N LEU A 70 1.30 3.30 11.29
CA LEU A 70 0.17 3.30 12.21
C LEU A 70 0.11 1.95 12.93
N THR A 71 0.26 1.98 14.24
CA THR A 71 0.24 0.81 15.11
C THR A 71 -0.86 0.93 16.15
N TYR A 72 -1.33 -0.19 16.66
CA TYR A 72 -2.23 -0.21 17.82
C TYR A 72 -1.43 -0.41 19.11
N ALA A 73 -1.85 0.26 20.18
CA ALA A 73 -1.26 0.04 21.51
C ALA A 73 -1.48 -1.41 21.99
N GLU A 74 -2.61 -2.01 21.62
CA GLU A 74 -2.93 -3.40 21.88
C GLU A 74 -2.81 -4.25 20.61
N ASN A 75 -2.70 -5.58 20.78
CA ASN A 75 -2.55 -6.51 19.65
C ASN A 75 -3.87 -6.64 18.85
N MET A 76 -4.13 -5.71 17.95
CA MET A 76 -5.30 -5.71 17.07
C MET A 76 -5.16 -6.78 15.99
N LYS A 77 -6.12 -7.73 15.95
CA LYS A 77 -6.19 -8.80 14.95
C LYS A 77 -7.45 -8.73 14.09
N ASP A 78 -8.45 -7.98 14.51
CA ASP A 78 -9.69 -7.81 13.75
C ASP A 78 -9.48 -6.86 12.57
N LEU A 79 -9.43 -7.45 11.37
CA LEU A 79 -9.23 -6.70 10.13
C LEU A 79 -10.40 -5.74 9.82
N SER A 80 -11.62 -6.13 10.16
CA SER A 80 -12.81 -5.32 9.88
C SER A 80 -12.81 -4.05 10.73
N GLN A 81 -12.58 -4.22 12.03
CA GLN A 81 -12.45 -3.09 12.96
C GLN A 81 -11.27 -2.20 12.60
N SER A 82 -10.12 -2.80 12.28
CA SER A 82 -8.91 -2.07 11.92
C SER A 82 -9.10 -1.21 10.66
N LYS A 83 -9.76 -1.73 9.62
CA LYS A 83 -10.11 -0.95 8.43
C LYS A 83 -11.06 0.19 8.74
N ALA A 84 -12.07 -0.03 9.58
CA ALA A 84 -13.00 1.01 9.98
C ALA A 84 -12.30 2.16 10.73
N ASP A 85 -11.35 1.82 11.61
CA ASP A 85 -10.57 2.81 12.34
C ASP A 85 -9.62 3.59 11.43
N LEU A 86 -8.95 2.90 10.48
CA LEU A 86 -8.13 3.57 9.47
C LEU A 86 -8.95 4.55 8.63
N HIS A 87 -10.13 4.14 8.16
CA HIS A 87 -11.03 5.02 7.40
C HIS A 87 -11.46 6.25 8.22
N LYS A 88 -11.78 6.09 9.50
CA LYS A 88 -12.10 7.22 10.38
C LYS A 88 -10.92 8.17 10.51
N CYS A 89 -9.72 7.64 10.70
CA CYS A 89 -8.49 8.42 10.78
C CYS A 89 -8.25 9.22 9.48
N ILE A 90 -8.28 8.56 8.33
CA ILE A 90 -8.09 9.18 7.02
C ILE A 90 -9.14 10.28 6.77
N ASN A 91 -10.42 9.99 6.99
CA ASN A 91 -11.49 10.95 6.80
C ASN A 91 -11.32 12.20 7.66
N LYS A 92 -10.80 12.05 8.88
CA LYS A 92 -10.48 13.17 9.76
C LYS A 92 -9.34 14.01 9.21
N ILE A 93 -8.27 13.37 8.74
CA ILE A 93 -7.14 14.08 8.11
C ILE A 93 -7.62 14.85 6.87
N GLN A 94 -8.41 14.21 6.00
CA GLN A 94 -8.92 14.83 4.77
C GLN A 94 -9.83 16.04 5.02
N ARG A 95 -10.59 16.07 6.12
CA ARG A 95 -11.39 17.24 6.52
C ARG A 95 -10.52 18.43 6.91
N ASN A 96 -9.38 18.17 7.52
CA ASN A 96 -8.48 19.21 8.04
C ASN A 96 -7.44 19.66 6.99
N ILE A 97 -7.08 18.76 6.07
CA ILE A 97 -6.02 18.98 5.08
C ILE A 97 -6.59 18.80 3.67
N LYS A 98 -6.84 19.93 3.00
CA LYS A 98 -7.27 19.91 1.61
C LYS A 98 -6.16 19.34 0.72
N GLY A 99 -6.52 18.43 -0.18
CA GLY A 99 -5.56 17.82 -1.10
C GLY A 99 -4.68 16.74 -0.45
N PHE A 100 -5.08 16.19 0.70
CA PHE A 100 -4.38 15.07 1.31
C PHE A 100 -4.34 13.86 0.38
N LYS A 101 -3.13 13.42 0.04
CA LYS A 101 -2.85 12.22 -0.78
C LYS A 101 -2.12 11.20 0.07
N TYR A 102 -2.44 9.95 -0.14
CA TYR A 102 -1.81 8.87 0.59
C TYR A 102 -1.82 7.56 -0.21
N ILE A 103 -0.88 6.71 0.11
CA ILE A 103 -0.81 5.30 -0.30
C ILE A 103 -0.53 4.52 0.98
N TYR A 104 -1.27 3.46 1.27
CA TYR A 104 -0.98 2.62 2.42
C TYR A 104 -0.90 1.15 2.06
N VAL A 105 -0.15 0.43 2.87
CA VAL A 105 -0.01 -1.03 2.81
C VAL A 105 -0.32 -1.59 4.19
N LEU A 106 -1.08 -2.68 4.22
CA LEU A 106 -1.35 -3.43 5.43
C LEU A 106 -0.28 -4.49 5.64
N GLU A 107 0.24 -4.59 6.85
CA GLU A 107 1.17 -5.62 7.28
C GLU A 107 0.60 -6.40 8.46
N TYR A 108 0.80 -7.72 8.45
CA TYR A 108 0.59 -8.58 9.61
C TYR A 108 1.94 -8.91 10.21
N GLN A 109 2.14 -8.53 11.47
CA GLN A 109 3.31 -8.94 12.22
C GLN A 109 3.28 -10.44 12.53
N GLU A 110 4.41 -11.03 12.93
CA GLU A 110 4.51 -12.46 13.29
C GLU A 110 3.48 -12.88 14.34
N ARG A 111 3.19 -12.04 15.32
CA ARG A 111 2.16 -12.24 16.35
C ARG A 111 0.73 -12.00 15.86
N GLY A 112 0.55 -11.68 14.57
CA GLY A 112 -0.73 -11.40 13.92
C GLY A 112 -1.27 -9.99 14.16
N ALA A 113 -0.51 -9.08 14.77
CA ALA A 113 -0.91 -7.69 14.92
C ALA A 113 -0.97 -6.98 13.55
N ILE A 114 -1.99 -6.14 13.38
CA ILE A 114 -2.20 -5.37 12.16
C ILE A 114 -1.46 -4.03 12.28
N HIS A 115 -0.64 -3.74 11.27
CA HIS A 115 0.03 -2.46 11.07
C HIS A 115 -0.30 -1.89 9.71
N TYR A 116 -0.25 -0.57 9.60
CA TYR A 116 -0.36 0.13 8.32
C TYR A 116 0.86 1.01 8.10
N HIS A 117 1.52 0.82 6.97
CA HIS A 117 2.56 1.72 6.49
C HIS A 117 1.95 2.65 5.47
N MET A 118 2.03 3.95 5.72
CA MET A 118 1.42 4.97 4.89
C MET A 118 2.47 5.95 4.40
N LEU A 119 2.48 6.19 3.10
CA LEU A 119 3.21 7.28 2.48
C LEU A 119 2.20 8.38 2.13
N CYS A 120 2.48 9.63 2.54
CA CYS A 120 1.52 10.72 2.33
C CYS A 120 2.22 12.06 2.08
N ASN A 121 1.45 13.04 1.60
CA ASN A 121 1.89 14.42 1.42
C ASN A 121 1.63 15.30 2.65
N TYR A 122 1.40 14.69 3.81
CA TYR A 122 1.25 15.41 5.06
C TYR A 122 2.59 16.00 5.48
N PRO A 123 2.70 17.32 5.72
CA PRO A 123 3.95 17.90 6.22
C PRO A 123 4.20 17.43 7.65
N ILE A 124 5.26 16.67 7.85
CA ILE A 124 5.76 16.34 9.19
C ILE A 124 6.60 17.51 9.65
N ASP A 125 6.14 18.19 10.67
CA ASP A 125 6.97 19.18 11.37
C ASP A 125 7.90 18.43 12.33
N PHE A 126 9.14 18.20 11.87
CA PHE A 126 10.18 17.53 12.67
C PHE A 126 10.55 18.28 13.96
N GLU A 127 10.35 19.60 14.01
CA GLU A 127 10.54 20.42 15.21
C GLU A 127 9.47 20.06 16.25
N CYS A 128 8.24 19.81 15.82
CA CYS A 128 7.14 19.39 16.68
C CYS A 128 7.33 17.97 17.22
N ALA A 129 7.94 17.07 16.43
CA ALA A 129 8.23 15.71 16.85
C ALA A 129 9.32 15.63 17.93
N LYS A 130 10.29 16.55 17.92
CA LYS A 130 11.35 16.64 18.93
C LYS A 130 10.92 17.36 20.23
N SER A 131 9.94 18.25 20.13
CA SER A 131 9.40 18.94 21.28
C SER A 131 8.12 18.21 21.72
N ASN A 132 8.16 17.47 22.81
CA ASN A 132 6.99 16.86 23.45
C ASN A 132 5.89 17.88 23.84
N ARG A 133 5.94 19.14 23.36
CA ARG A 133 5.17 20.23 23.90
C ARG A 133 3.91 20.65 23.13
N ARG A 134 3.77 20.37 21.83
CA ARG A 134 2.52 20.69 21.08
C ARG A 134 2.40 19.81 19.84
N LYS A 135 1.86 18.62 19.98
CA LYS A 135 1.43 17.83 18.81
C LYS A 135 0.21 18.52 18.17
N PRO A 136 0.15 18.66 16.83
CA PRO A 136 -1.07 19.13 16.16
C PRO A 136 -2.27 18.31 16.59
N GLN A 137 -3.43 18.96 16.67
CA GLN A 137 -4.65 18.31 17.19
C GLN A 137 -5.03 17.01 16.44
N CYS A 138 -4.75 16.94 15.14
CA CYS A 138 -4.94 15.74 14.33
C CYS A 138 -4.03 14.57 14.73
N GLN A 139 -2.82 14.84 15.22
CA GLN A 139 -1.90 13.80 15.74
C GLN A 139 -2.40 13.27 17.09
N LYS A 140 -2.83 14.16 17.99
CA LYS A 140 -3.36 13.76 19.31
C LYS A 140 -4.57 12.84 19.21
N GLU A 141 -5.35 12.99 18.18
CA GLU A 141 -6.58 12.23 17.99
C GLU A 141 -6.38 10.95 17.16
N ALA A 142 -5.33 10.88 16.33
CA ALA A 142 -4.87 9.65 15.70
C ALA A 142 -4.21 8.73 16.75
N GLU A 143 -3.49 9.30 17.71
CA GLU A 143 -2.82 8.57 18.79
C GLU A 143 -3.78 7.91 19.78
N THR A 144 -5.05 8.29 19.82
CA THR A 144 -6.02 7.67 20.73
C THR A 144 -6.27 6.19 20.40
N ARG A 145 -6.00 5.76 19.16
CA ARG A 145 -6.11 4.37 18.73
C ARG A 145 -4.89 3.82 18.00
N PHE A 146 -4.13 4.69 17.32
CA PHE A 146 -2.90 4.32 16.65
C PHE A 146 -1.73 5.04 17.30
N MET A 147 -0.67 4.32 17.64
CA MET A 147 0.63 4.91 17.85
C MET A 147 1.25 5.19 16.49
N VAL A 148 1.75 6.39 16.29
CA VAL A 148 2.44 6.79 15.08
C VAL A 148 3.93 6.73 15.37
N ASP A 149 4.61 5.74 14.78
CA ASP A 149 6.07 5.62 14.81
C ASP A 149 6.62 6.31 13.56
N TYR A 150 7.62 7.19 13.77
CA TYR A 150 8.29 7.98 12.72
C TYR A 150 9.63 7.37 12.34
#